data_6d806e92831ad85f47d9e9ff482fc807
#
_entry.id   6d806e92831ad85f47d9e9ff482fc807
#
_cell.length_a   1.000
_cell.length_b   1.000
_cell.length_c   1.000
_cell.angle_alpha   90.00
_cell.angle_beta   90.00
_cell.angle_gamma   90.00
#
_symmetry.space_group_name_H-M   'P 1'
#
loop_
_entity.id
_entity.type
_entity.pdbx_description
1 polymer ?
#
loop_
_entity_poly.entity_id
_entity_poly.type
_entity_poly.pdbx_seq_one_letter_code
_entity_poly.pdbx_strand_id
1 'polypeptide(L)'
;MPSNVLFRIYRWKYFWLCLIVIITLAMHLSIITNPSELILDEQHYVKDARYILENEQTQRPEHPPLAKLFIVSGITAFGDNPWGWRIPSILMGTIEIALFYFICRRLNMSNRAANIATFLFGFENFNFLLASVAMLDVFFVTLMLAFFLLYLSREYVLSGIFIGLAALAKLYAALGTPPLLIHWVFSRTRPSRWFILTVILAPVSFIVLMPLFDFAITHEFQNPIMRIKEMLTLSSSLTFDNTTHPAISRPWEWILNYIPMAFWYTPHYTGAISPSVWGFIIPVVLYMIYKAVKGNDAGLFGFAWFFGTFLLWIPISIATDRVSFVFYFYPTIGALCIGLGLGLNQAMEWASSQTRKAKIPVMAGIVVFFLFHIASFIVLTPVFIRS
;
A
#
# COMPACT_ATOMS: atom_id res chain seq x y z
N MET A 1 -15.12 -23.90 -33.19
CA MET A 1 -13.67 -23.69 -32.90
C MET A 1 -13.31 -22.49 -32.00
N PRO A 2 -14.21 -21.55 -31.65
CA PRO A 2 -13.84 -20.46 -30.71
C PRO A 2 -13.70 -20.90 -29.25
N SER A 3 -14.33 -22.00 -28.82
CA SER A 3 -14.31 -22.48 -27.41
C SER A 3 -12.94 -22.85 -26.87
N ASN A 4 -12.00 -23.27 -27.72
CA ASN A 4 -10.67 -23.70 -27.29
C ASN A 4 -9.73 -22.53 -26.91
N VAL A 5 -9.90 -21.35 -27.49
CA VAL A 5 -9.05 -20.18 -27.23
C VAL A 5 -9.45 -19.54 -25.87
N LEU A 6 -10.74 -19.32 -25.65
CA LEU A 6 -11.26 -18.78 -24.38
C LEU A 6 -10.92 -19.70 -23.21
N PHE A 7 -11.03 -21.03 -23.39
CA PHE A 7 -10.68 -22.00 -22.37
C PHE A 7 -9.17 -22.03 -22.07
N ARG A 8 -8.31 -21.83 -23.07
CA ARG A 8 -6.86 -21.70 -22.91
C ARG A 8 -6.49 -20.43 -22.17
N ILE A 9 -7.13 -19.28 -22.50
CA ILE A 9 -6.91 -17.99 -21.83
C ILE A 9 -7.30 -18.08 -20.36
N TYR A 10 -8.47 -18.62 -20.04
CA TYR A 10 -8.94 -18.82 -18.67
C TYR A 10 -7.99 -19.70 -17.81
N ARG A 11 -7.34 -20.71 -18.42
CA ARG A 11 -6.36 -21.57 -17.76
C ARG A 11 -4.98 -20.96 -17.61
N TRP A 12 -4.73 -19.82 -18.21
CA TRP A 12 -3.46 -19.14 -18.04
C TRP A 12 -3.30 -18.66 -16.59
N LYS A 13 -2.15 -19.00 -15.97
CA LYS A 13 -1.92 -18.78 -14.54
C LYS A 13 -2.03 -17.31 -14.09
N TYR A 14 -1.85 -16.36 -15.01
CA TYR A 14 -1.93 -14.92 -14.73
C TYR A 14 -3.23 -14.27 -15.20
N PHE A 15 -4.20 -15.05 -15.70
CA PHE A 15 -5.46 -14.52 -16.23
C PHE A 15 -6.15 -13.58 -15.24
N TRP A 16 -6.32 -14.03 -13.99
CA TRP A 16 -6.99 -13.23 -12.96
C TRP A 16 -6.20 -11.98 -12.57
N LEU A 17 -4.86 -12.08 -12.48
CA LEU A 17 -4.01 -10.92 -12.23
C LEU A 17 -4.17 -9.87 -13.33
N CYS A 18 -4.06 -10.28 -14.60
CA CYS A 18 -4.23 -9.36 -15.73
C CYS A 18 -5.63 -8.73 -15.76
N LEU A 19 -6.67 -9.51 -15.45
CA LEU A 19 -8.04 -9.01 -15.40
C LEU A 19 -8.22 -7.95 -14.30
N ILE A 20 -7.70 -8.20 -13.08
CA ILE A 20 -7.74 -7.24 -11.97
C ILE A 20 -7.01 -5.96 -12.37
N VAL A 21 -5.77 -6.07 -12.87
CA VAL A 21 -4.94 -4.93 -13.29
C VAL A 21 -5.63 -4.11 -14.38
N ILE A 22 -6.19 -4.76 -15.42
CA ILE A 22 -6.88 -4.05 -16.52
C ILE A 22 -8.12 -3.32 -16.00
N ILE A 23 -8.93 -3.98 -15.16
CA ILE A 23 -10.15 -3.38 -14.63
C ILE A 23 -9.81 -2.19 -13.73
N THR A 24 -8.88 -2.34 -12.79
CA THR A 24 -8.50 -1.24 -11.88
C THR A 24 -7.87 -0.08 -12.64
N LEU A 25 -6.99 -0.35 -13.61
CA LEU A 25 -6.40 0.69 -14.47
C LEU A 25 -7.48 1.44 -15.27
N ALA A 26 -8.43 0.70 -15.88
CA ALA A 26 -9.53 1.33 -16.63
C ALA A 26 -10.39 2.22 -15.71
N MET A 27 -10.63 1.79 -14.47
CA MET A 27 -11.38 2.57 -13.48
C MET A 27 -10.62 3.82 -13.06
N HIS A 28 -9.32 3.75 -12.78
CA HIS A 28 -8.49 4.93 -12.52
C HIS A 28 -8.53 5.93 -13.66
N LEU A 29 -8.34 5.46 -14.90
CA LEU A 29 -8.38 6.33 -16.07
C LEU A 29 -9.76 6.96 -16.31
N SER A 30 -10.85 6.29 -15.92
CA SER A 30 -12.21 6.82 -16.05
C SER A 30 -12.53 8.00 -15.13
N ILE A 31 -11.77 8.15 -14.04
CA ILE A 31 -11.97 9.20 -13.02
C ILE A 31 -10.80 10.19 -12.94
N ILE A 32 -9.77 10.03 -13.78
CA ILE A 32 -8.52 10.80 -13.65
C ILE A 32 -8.73 12.32 -13.69
N THR A 33 -9.73 12.80 -14.43
CA THR A 33 -10.07 14.22 -14.55
C THR A 33 -11.23 14.65 -13.65
N ASN A 34 -11.69 13.77 -12.75
CA ASN A 34 -12.85 14.04 -11.91
C ASN A 34 -12.56 13.78 -10.42
N PRO A 35 -12.48 14.85 -9.59
CA PRO A 35 -12.61 16.27 -9.97
C PRO A 35 -11.39 16.79 -10.73
N SER A 36 -11.58 17.91 -11.44
CA SER A 36 -10.49 18.60 -12.15
C SER A 36 -9.62 19.44 -11.22
N GLU A 37 -10.09 19.72 -10.00
CA GLU A 37 -9.37 20.44 -8.96
C GLU A 37 -8.45 19.50 -8.17
N LEU A 38 -7.52 20.11 -7.42
CA LEU A 38 -6.66 19.43 -6.47
C LEU A 38 -7.46 19.04 -5.23
N ILE A 39 -7.41 17.76 -4.86
CA ILE A 39 -8.11 17.21 -3.70
C ILE A 39 -7.12 16.76 -2.62
N LEU A 40 -7.56 16.78 -1.36
CA LEU A 40 -6.80 16.36 -0.21
C LEU A 40 -5.36 16.96 -0.25
N ASP A 41 -4.35 16.15 0.00
CA ASP A 41 -2.95 16.57 0.03
C ASP A 41 -2.35 16.86 -1.38
N GLU A 42 -3.08 16.60 -2.49
CA GLU A 42 -2.69 17.13 -3.80
C GLU A 42 -2.48 18.66 -3.75
N GLN A 43 -3.27 19.36 -2.92
CA GLN A 43 -3.11 20.80 -2.70
C GLN A 43 -1.74 21.18 -2.14
N HIS A 44 -1.04 20.24 -1.50
CA HIS A 44 0.30 20.42 -1.00
C HIS A 44 1.35 19.93 -2.00
N TYR A 45 1.20 18.71 -2.50
CA TYR A 45 2.25 18.07 -3.28
C TYR A 45 2.31 18.51 -4.74
N VAL A 46 1.16 18.79 -5.38
CA VAL A 46 1.13 19.34 -6.74
C VAL A 46 1.58 20.80 -6.73
N LYS A 47 1.19 21.59 -5.72
CA LYS A 47 1.71 22.96 -5.57
C LYS A 47 3.22 22.98 -5.33
N ASP A 48 3.74 22.05 -4.53
CA ASP A 48 5.18 21.91 -4.32
C ASP A 48 5.90 21.49 -5.61
N ALA A 49 5.31 20.58 -6.41
CA ALA A 49 5.86 20.18 -7.70
C ALA A 49 5.91 21.35 -8.71
N ARG A 50 4.88 22.21 -8.74
CA ARG A 50 4.90 23.46 -9.53
C ARG A 50 6.00 24.39 -9.06
N TYR A 51 6.12 24.57 -7.75
CA TYR A 51 7.14 25.44 -7.16
C TYR A 51 8.56 24.91 -7.46
N ILE A 52 8.77 23.60 -7.45
CA ILE A 52 10.03 22.97 -7.85
C ILE A 52 10.36 23.30 -9.32
N LEU A 53 9.40 23.18 -10.23
CA LEU A 53 9.58 23.48 -11.65
C LEU A 53 9.89 24.95 -11.94
N GLU A 54 9.35 25.87 -11.12
CA GLU A 54 9.49 27.31 -11.32
C GLU A 54 10.70 27.90 -10.58
N ASN A 55 11.06 27.37 -9.42
CA ASN A 55 11.98 28.00 -8.48
C ASN A 55 13.17 27.10 -8.10
N GLU A 56 13.23 25.86 -8.58
CA GLU A 56 14.29 24.89 -8.24
C GLU A 56 14.43 24.67 -6.71
N GLN A 57 13.33 24.78 -5.98
CA GLN A 57 13.25 24.64 -4.51
C GLN A 57 11.99 23.91 -4.10
N THR A 58 11.93 23.42 -2.87
CA THR A 58 10.74 22.80 -2.30
C THR A 58 10.11 23.64 -1.19
N GLN A 59 8.77 23.72 -1.18
CA GLN A 59 8.00 24.29 -0.08
C GLN A 59 7.65 23.25 1.01
N ARG A 60 8.02 21.99 0.80
CA ARG A 60 7.71 20.86 1.71
C ARG A 60 8.98 20.13 2.12
N PRO A 61 9.93 20.82 2.78
CA PRO A 61 11.21 20.23 3.18
C PRO A 61 11.06 19.11 4.21
N GLU A 62 9.94 18.99 4.91
CA GLU A 62 9.61 17.90 5.83
C GLU A 62 9.48 16.54 5.14
N HIS A 63 9.28 16.51 3.82
CA HIS A 63 9.17 15.29 3.05
C HIS A 63 10.43 15.03 2.21
N PRO A 64 10.86 13.74 2.09
CA PRO A 64 11.94 13.35 1.21
C PRO A 64 11.65 13.66 -0.26
N PRO A 65 12.69 13.72 -1.14
CA PRO A 65 12.56 14.27 -2.49
C PRO A 65 11.88 13.34 -3.52
N LEU A 66 12.00 12.01 -3.41
CA LEU A 66 11.70 11.10 -4.52
C LEU A 66 10.23 11.12 -4.96
N ALA A 67 9.28 11.12 -4.02
CA ALA A 67 7.86 11.11 -4.39
C ALA A 67 7.44 12.42 -5.08
N LYS A 68 8.05 13.56 -4.71
CA LYS A 68 7.83 14.85 -5.37
C LYS A 68 8.31 14.81 -6.82
N LEU A 69 9.49 14.21 -7.06
CA LEU A 69 10.05 14.04 -8.40
C LEU A 69 9.17 13.18 -9.31
N PHE A 70 8.43 12.20 -8.79
CA PHE A 70 7.42 11.48 -9.57
C PHE A 70 6.31 12.41 -10.04
N ILE A 71 5.80 13.30 -9.18
CA ILE A 71 4.76 14.26 -9.56
C ILE A 71 5.32 15.29 -10.55
N VAL A 72 6.52 15.81 -10.30
CA VAL A 72 7.24 16.71 -11.22
C VAL A 72 7.39 16.06 -12.60
N SER A 73 7.83 14.80 -12.66
CA SER A 73 7.98 14.08 -13.93
C SER A 73 6.66 13.92 -14.69
N GLY A 74 5.56 13.70 -13.97
CA GLY A 74 4.23 13.62 -14.55
C GLY A 74 3.77 14.95 -15.14
N ILE A 75 3.95 16.06 -14.41
CA ILE A 75 3.64 17.42 -14.91
C ILE A 75 4.49 17.75 -16.14
N THR A 76 5.77 17.40 -16.12
CA THR A 76 6.68 17.64 -17.24
C THR A 76 6.28 16.85 -18.49
N ALA A 77 5.83 15.60 -18.32
CA ALA A 77 5.49 14.72 -19.44
C ALA A 77 4.09 14.95 -20.02
N PHE A 78 3.09 15.27 -19.17
CA PHE A 78 1.67 15.32 -19.55
C PHE A 78 1.05 16.71 -19.35
N GLY A 79 1.83 17.70 -18.91
CA GLY A 79 1.37 19.05 -18.62
C GLY A 79 0.79 19.21 -17.21
N ASP A 80 0.63 20.47 -16.79
CA ASP A 80 0.06 20.82 -15.49
C ASP A 80 -1.47 20.72 -15.49
N ASN A 81 -1.97 19.51 -15.37
CA ASN A 81 -3.38 19.14 -15.40
C ASN A 81 -3.56 17.79 -14.66
N PRO A 82 -4.81 17.33 -14.43
CA PRO A 82 -5.05 16.07 -13.70
C PRO A 82 -4.33 14.83 -14.27
N TRP A 83 -4.07 14.76 -15.57
CA TRP A 83 -3.28 13.68 -16.15
C TRP A 83 -1.83 13.75 -15.68
N GLY A 84 -1.21 14.92 -15.74
CA GLY A 84 0.17 15.10 -15.27
C GLY A 84 0.32 14.79 -13.77
N TRP A 85 -0.62 15.22 -12.95
CA TRP A 85 -0.53 15.00 -11.50
C TRP A 85 -0.73 13.54 -11.11
N ARG A 86 -1.70 12.82 -11.73
CA ARG A 86 -2.22 11.53 -11.25
C ARG A 86 -1.68 10.31 -12.00
N ILE A 87 -1.21 10.44 -13.25
CA ILE A 87 -0.65 9.30 -14.01
C ILE A 87 0.49 8.60 -13.26
N PRO A 88 1.47 9.29 -12.65
CA PRO A 88 2.51 8.60 -11.89
C PRO A 88 1.96 7.74 -10.76
N SER A 89 0.97 8.25 -10.02
CA SER A 89 0.30 7.51 -8.94
C SER A 89 -0.46 6.29 -9.46
N ILE A 90 -1.20 6.45 -10.55
CA ILE A 90 -1.96 5.35 -11.21
C ILE A 90 -1.02 4.24 -11.68
N LEU A 91 0.11 4.60 -12.29
CA LEU A 91 1.09 3.62 -12.74
C LEU A 91 1.70 2.86 -11.56
N MET A 92 2.05 3.58 -10.49
CA MET A 92 2.58 2.95 -9.27
C MET A 92 1.55 2.03 -8.61
N GLY A 93 0.31 2.46 -8.44
CA GLY A 93 -0.75 1.60 -7.90
C GLY A 93 -1.05 0.37 -8.78
N THR A 94 -0.91 0.51 -10.09
CA THR A 94 -1.02 -0.62 -11.03
C THR A 94 0.11 -1.62 -10.83
N ILE A 95 1.36 -1.14 -10.68
CA ILE A 95 2.54 -1.96 -10.39
C ILE A 95 2.39 -2.63 -9.01
N GLU A 96 1.84 -1.91 -8.05
CA GLU A 96 1.61 -2.39 -6.68
C GLU A 96 0.75 -3.66 -6.64
N ILE A 97 -0.32 -3.73 -7.41
CA ILE A 97 -1.19 -4.93 -7.51
C ILE A 97 -0.40 -6.14 -8.03
N ALA A 98 0.44 -5.92 -9.04
CA ALA A 98 1.28 -6.99 -9.59
C ALA A 98 2.34 -7.47 -8.58
N LEU A 99 3.03 -6.53 -7.91
CA LEU A 99 4.00 -6.84 -6.87
C LEU A 99 3.36 -7.64 -5.73
N PHE A 100 2.17 -7.24 -5.29
CA PHE A 100 1.43 -7.92 -4.24
C PHE A 100 1.07 -9.37 -4.62
N TYR A 101 0.59 -9.60 -5.85
CA TYR A 101 0.36 -10.97 -6.34
C TYR A 101 1.64 -11.82 -6.28
N PHE A 102 2.77 -11.28 -6.76
CA PHE A 102 4.03 -12.03 -6.74
C PHE A 102 4.56 -12.26 -5.32
N ILE A 103 4.33 -11.35 -4.36
CA ILE A 103 4.60 -11.57 -2.93
C ILE A 103 3.80 -12.79 -2.44
N CYS A 104 2.49 -12.83 -2.68
CA CYS A 104 1.65 -13.96 -2.31
C CYS A 104 2.17 -15.27 -2.90
N ARG A 105 2.65 -15.27 -4.15
CA ARG A 105 3.24 -16.44 -4.81
C ARG A 105 4.58 -16.87 -4.22
N ARG A 106 5.42 -15.90 -3.83
CA ARG A 106 6.71 -16.18 -3.15
C ARG A 106 6.52 -16.73 -1.74
N LEU A 107 5.42 -16.38 -1.09
CA LEU A 107 5.01 -16.94 0.20
C LEU A 107 4.33 -18.33 0.08
N ASN A 108 4.44 -19.00 -1.07
CA ASN A 108 3.88 -20.32 -1.36
C ASN A 108 2.35 -20.41 -1.20
N MET A 109 1.63 -19.29 -1.32
CA MET A 109 0.17 -19.34 -1.40
C MET A 109 -0.28 -20.04 -2.68
N SER A 110 -1.37 -20.82 -2.63
CA SER A 110 -1.94 -21.44 -3.84
C SER A 110 -2.36 -20.36 -4.85
N ASN A 111 -2.47 -20.70 -6.14
CA ASN A 111 -2.93 -19.74 -7.15
C ASN A 111 -4.28 -19.13 -6.77
N ARG A 112 -5.21 -19.94 -6.22
CA ARG A 112 -6.53 -19.47 -5.78
C ARG A 112 -6.40 -18.49 -4.60
N ALA A 113 -5.65 -18.83 -3.57
CA ALA A 113 -5.43 -17.96 -2.42
C ALA A 113 -4.76 -16.62 -2.81
N ALA A 114 -3.75 -16.66 -3.69
CA ALA A 114 -3.08 -15.48 -4.21
C ALA A 114 -4.04 -14.59 -5.05
N ASN A 115 -4.86 -15.19 -5.92
CA ASN A 115 -5.85 -14.45 -6.70
C ASN A 115 -6.93 -13.82 -5.81
N ILE A 116 -7.41 -14.52 -4.78
CA ILE A 116 -8.36 -13.97 -3.80
C ILE A 116 -7.74 -12.78 -3.06
N ALA A 117 -6.53 -12.96 -2.53
CA ALA A 117 -5.81 -11.87 -1.84
C ALA A 117 -5.60 -10.65 -2.76
N THR A 118 -5.20 -10.88 -4.01
CA THR A 118 -4.97 -9.80 -4.99
C THR A 118 -6.26 -9.11 -5.41
N PHE A 119 -7.36 -9.84 -5.54
CA PHE A 119 -8.67 -9.26 -5.78
C PHE A 119 -9.09 -8.34 -4.61
N LEU A 120 -8.98 -8.83 -3.38
CA LEU A 120 -9.30 -8.01 -2.20
C LEU A 120 -8.41 -6.78 -2.09
N PHE A 121 -7.12 -6.91 -2.42
CA PHE A 121 -6.18 -5.80 -2.39
C PHE A 121 -6.46 -4.78 -3.50
N GLY A 122 -6.68 -5.21 -4.74
CA GLY A 122 -6.93 -4.33 -5.89
C GLY A 122 -8.25 -3.56 -5.81
N PHE A 123 -9.27 -4.13 -5.14
CA PHE A 123 -10.57 -3.51 -4.90
C PHE A 123 -10.74 -3.05 -3.44
N GLU A 124 -9.64 -2.83 -2.72
CA GLU A 124 -9.66 -2.19 -1.43
C GLU A 124 -9.70 -0.67 -1.60
N ASN A 125 -10.51 0.01 -0.79
CA ASN A 125 -10.80 1.43 -1.00
C ASN A 125 -9.55 2.32 -0.88
N PHE A 126 -8.74 2.21 0.18
CA PHE A 126 -7.52 3.02 0.30
C PHE A 126 -6.51 2.72 -0.80
N ASN A 127 -6.35 1.43 -1.16
CA ASN A 127 -5.45 1.07 -2.24
C ASN A 127 -5.86 1.74 -3.56
N PHE A 128 -7.15 1.72 -3.87
CA PHE A 128 -7.67 2.36 -5.08
C PHE A 128 -7.60 3.89 -5.00
N LEU A 129 -8.08 4.51 -3.91
CA LEU A 129 -8.14 5.97 -3.82
C LEU A 129 -6.76 6.62 -3.80
N LEU A 130 -5.81 6.08 -3.01
CA LEU A 130 -4.46 6.66 -2.91
C LEU A 130 -3.65 6.48 -4.20
N ALA A 131 -3.99 5.48 -5.02
CA ALA A 131 -3.45 5.35 -6.37
C ALA A 131 -4.14 6.28 -7.39
N SER A 132 -5.34 6.82 -7.08
CA SER A 132 -6.08 7.73 -7.98
C SER A 132 -5.68 9.20 -7.82
N VAL A 133 -4.93 9.56 -6.79
CA VAL A 133 -4.57 10.94 -6.42
C VAL A 133 -3.06 11.10 -6.30
N ALA A 134 -2.57 12.33 -6.51
CA ALA A 134 -1.13 12.63 -6.44
C ALA A 134 -0.67 12.78 -4.98
N MET A 135 -0.59 11.65 -4.27
CA MET A 135 -0.10 11.57 -2.89
C MET A 135 1.22 10.82 -2.80
N LEU A 136 1.98 11.07 -1.73
CA LEU A 136 3.27 10.41 -1.53
C LEU A 136 3.13 8.91 -1.19
N ASP A 137 1.94 8.51 -0.73
CA ASP A 137 1.69 7.22 -0.10
C ASP A 137 1.80 6.06 -1.09
N VAL A 138 1.24 6.16 -2.27
CA VAL A 138 1.32 5.10 -3.28
C VAL A 138 2.76 4.85 -3.73
N PHE A 139 3.59 5.90 -3.83
CA PHE A 139 4.99 5.75 -4.26
C PHE A 139 5.79 4.94 -3.25
N PHE A 140 5.69 5.29 -1.95
CA PHE A 140 6.45 4.55 -0.96
C PHE A 140 5.92 3.13 -0.74
N VAL A 141 4.61 2.90 -0.79
CA VAL A 141 4.03 1.55 -0.63
C VAL A 141 4.43 0.66 -1.80
N THR A 142 4.37 1.15 -3.03
CA THR A 142 4.83 0.39 -4.21
C THR A 142 6.30 -0.01 -4.08
N LEU A 143 7.18 0.92 -3.68
CA LEU A 143 8.60 0.64 -3.47
C LEU A 143 8.84 -0.30 -2.28
N MET A 144 8.03 -0.21 -1.22
CA MET A 144 8.03 -1.13 -0.09
C MET A 144 7.59 -2.55 -0.51
N LEU A 145 6.60 -2.69 -1.38
CA LEU A 145 6.23 -4.00 -1.91
C LEU A 145 7.31 -4.57 -2.81
N ALA A 146 7.98 -3.76 -3.62
CA ALA A 146 9.14 -4.20 -4.39
C ALA A 146 10.27 -4.70 -3.47
N PHE A 147 10.55 -3.98 -2.39
CA PHE A 147 11.48 -4.40 -1.34
C PHE A 147 11.09 -5.78 -0.75
N PHE A 148 9.82 -5.99 -0.39
CA PHE A 148 9.34 -7.27 0.12
C PHE A 148 9.50 -8.40 -0.90
N LEU A 149 9.13 -8.16 -2.15
CA LEU A 149 9.26 -9.15 -3.21
C LEU A 149 10.72 -9.53 -3.46
N LEU A 150 11.63 -8.56 -3.50
CA LEU A 150 13.05 -8.78 -3.70
C LEU A 150 13.67 -9.56 -2.55
N TYR A 151 13.31 -9.25 -1.29
CA TYR A 151 13.71 -10.02 -0.13
C TYR A 151 13.25 -11.49 -0.22
N LEU A 152 11.97 -11.72 -0.51
CA LEU A 152 11.41 -13.06 -0.66
C LEU A 152 12.00 -13.81 -1.88
N SER A 153 12.52 -13.07 -2.85
CA SER A 153 13.25 -13.61 -4.02
C SER A 153 14.74 -13.82 -3.76
N ARG A 154 15.23 -13.49 -2.56
CA ARG A 154 16.64 -13.55 -2.14
C ARG A 154 17.57 -12.55 -2.87
N GLU A 155 16.99 -11.50 -3.48
CA GLU A 155 17.72 -10.41 -4.13
C GLU A 155 18.04 -9.33 -3.08
N TYR A 156 18.90 -9.65 -2.11
CA TYR A 156 19.10 -8.87 -0.89
C TYR A 156 19.70 -7.49 -1.13
N VAL A 157 20.58 -7.34 -2.13
CA VAL A 157 21.18 -6.04 -2.49
C VAL A 157 20.09 -5.10 -3.02
N LEU A 158 19.33 -5.55 -4.01
CA LEU A 158 18.23 -4.75 -4.57
C LEU A 158 17.16 -4.48 -3.51
N SER A 159 16.86 -5.45 -2.67
CA SER A 159 15.93 -5.26 -1.54
C SER A 159 16.35 -4.10 -0.65
N GLY A 160 17.63 -4.03 -0.25
CA GLY A 160 18.15 -2.91 0.56
C GLY A 160 18.07 -1.56 -0.16
N ILE A 161 18.34 -1.52 -1.47
CA ILE A 161 18.21 -0.30 -2.26
C ILE A 161 16.74 0.15 -2.33
N PHE A 162 15.80 -0.77 -2.57
CA PHE A 162 14.39 -0.42 -2.72
C PHE A 162 13.74 0.09 -1.44
N ILE A 163 14.13 -0.41 -0.24
CA ILE A 163 13.62 0.18 1.00
C ILE A 163 14.22 1.57 1.26
N GLY A 164 15.47 1.82 0.86
CA GLY A 164 16.05 3.16 0.86
C GLY A 164 15.29 4.11 -0.07
N LEU A 165 14.95 3.68 -1.28
CA LEU A 165 14.11 4.43 -2.21
C LEU A 165 12.70 4.66 -1.65
N ALA A 166 12.09 3.66 -1.01
CA ALA A 166 10.80 3.82 -0.37
C ALA A 166 10.85 4.88 0.75
N ALA A 167 11.92 4.88 1.56
CA ALA A 167 12.14 5.90 2.59
C ALA A 167 12.39 7.29 1.98
N LEU A 168 13.02 7.38 0.78
CA LEU A 168 13.19 8.62 0.02
C LEU A 168 11.87 9.12 -0.62
N ALA A 169 10.85 8.28 -0.73
CA ALA A 169 9.50 8.71 -1.07
C ALA A 169 8.73 9.19 0.18
N LYS A 170 8.81 8.46 1.30
CA LYS A 170 8.22 8.84 2.59
C LYS A 170 8.92 8.10 3.73
N LEU A 171 9.39 8.81 4.76
CA LEU A 171 10.13 8.23 5.90
C LEU A 171 9.38 7.08 6.59
N TYR A 172 8.06 7.09 6.54
CA TYR A 172 7.19 6.03 7.07
C TYR A 172 7.53 4.63 6.51
N ALA A 173 8.12 4.54 5.33
CA ALA A 173 8.56 3.28 4.71
C ALA A 173 9.55 2.48 5.58
N ALA A 174 10.28 3.13 6.50
CA ALA A 174 11.17 2.46 7.45
C ALA A 174 10.44 1.38 8.29
N LEU A 175 9.14 1.54 8.54
CA LEU A 175 8.29 0.56 9.21
C LEU A 175 8.08 -0.74 8.39
N GLY A 176 8.48 -0.75 7.12
CA GLY A 176 8.60 -1.98 6.33
C GLY A 176 9.77 -2.88 6.71
N THR A 177 10.78 -2.39 7.46
CA THR A 177 11.96 -3.19 7.82
C THR A 177 11.69 -4.24 8.92
N PRO A 178 10.99 -3.95 10.02
CA PRO A 178 10.66 -4.94 11.06
C PRO A 178 9.99 -6.22 10.55
N PRO A 179 9.07 -6.19 9.59
CA PRO A 179 8.49 -7.39 8.98
C PRO A 179 9.54 -8.40 8.50
N LEU A 180 10.61 -7.93 7.86
CA LEU A 180 11.65 -8.80 7.34
C LEU A 180 12.49 -9.41 8.46
N LEU A 181 12.81 -8.63 9.49
CA LEU A 181 13.54 -9.11 10.66
C LEU A 181 12.77 -10.22 11.37
N ILE A 182 11.47 -10.01 11.62
CA ILE A 182 10.60 -11.00 12.25
C ILE A 182 10.50 -12.26 11.36
N HIS A 183 10.26 -12.09 10.06
CA HIS A 183 10.17 -13.21 9.14
C HIS A 183 11.49 -13.98 9.06
N TRP A 184 12.64 -13.28 8.98
CA TRP A 184 13.95 -13.92 8.93
C TRP A 184 14.24 -14.74 10.19
N VAL A 185 13.88 -14.24 11.37
CA VAL A 185 14.11 -14.93 12.66
C VAL A 185 13.23 -16.17 12.80
N PHE A 186 11.94 -16.07 12.44
CA PHE A 186 10.94 -17.07 12.78
C PHE A 186 10.54 -17.97 11.59
N SER A 187 10.92 -17.66 10.34
CA SER A 187 10.64 -18.53 9.19
C SER A 187 11.39 -19.85 9.29
N ARG A 188 10.69 -20.93 9.00
CA ARG A 188 11.28 -22.27 8.90
C ARG A 188 12.21 -22.42 7.71
N THR A 189 11.93 -21.68 6.64
CA THR A 189 12.71 -21.66 5.39
C THR A 189 13.77 -20.57 5.39
N ARG A 190 14.37 -20.32 6.54
CA ARG A 190 15.25 -19.18 6.82
C ARG A 190 15.94 -18.63 5.57
N PRO A 191 15.72 -17.33 5.22
CA PRO A 191 16.51 -16.68 4.21
C PRO A 191 18.01 -16.75 4.56
N SER A 192 18.86 -16.71 3.54
CA SER A 192 20.32 -16.77 3.74
C SER A 192 20.80 -15.66 4.69
N ARG A 193 21.94 -15.93 5.37
CA ARG A 193 22.65 -14.90 6.16
C ARG A 193 22.98 -13.63 5.35
N TRP A 194 23.01 -13.71 4.04
CA TRP A 194 23.18 -12.55 3.15
C TRP A 194 22.06 -11.52 3.22
N PHE A 195 20.96 -11.83 3.89
CA PHE A 195 19.94 -10.86 4.30
C PHE A 195 20.53 -9.65 5.03
N ILE A 196 21.67 -9.80 5.73
CA ILE A 196 22.37 -8.68 6.35
C ILE A 196 22.69 -7.55 5.35
N LEU A 197 22.90 -7.87 4.07
CA LEU A 197 23.10 -6.87 3.02
C LEU A 197 21.88 -5.96 2.86
N THR A 198 20.66 -6.50 2.97
CA THR A 198 19.44 -5.69 2.95
C THR A 198 19.43 -4.68 4.10
N VAL A 199 19.78 -5.15 5.31
CA VAL A 199 19.78 -4.31 6.52
C VAL A 199 20.83 -3.19 6.44
N ILE A 200 22.01 -3.50 5.90
CA ILE A 200 23.10 -2.51 5.75
C ILE A 200 22.79 -1.53 4.62
N LEU A 201 22.33 -2.04 3.47
CA LEU A 201 22.09 -1.20 2.29
C LEU A 201 20.85 -0.31 2.41
N ALA A 202 19.91 -0.63 3.28
CA ALA A 202 18.74 0.22 3.55
C ALA A 202 19.14 1.66 3.94
N PRO A 203 19.84 1.89 5.06
CA PRO A 203 20.28 3.24 5.43
C PRO A 203 21.36 3.78 4.48
N VAL A 204 22.24 2.95 3.94
CA VAL A 204 23.30 3.40 3.02
C VAL A 204 22.68 3.97 1.75
N SER A 205 21.75 3.27 1.11
CA SER A 205 21.10 3.76 -0.11
C SER A 205 20.27 5.03 0.16
N PHE A 206 19.58 5.12 1.31
CA PHE A 206 18.88 6.34 1.70
C PHE A 206 19.83 7.54 1.80
N ILE A 207 20.96 7.39 2.53
CA ILE A 207 21.93 8.48 2.76
C ILE A 207 22.66 8.88 1.47
N VAL A 208 23.01 7.89 0.63
CA VAL A 208 23.80 8.14 -0.60
C VAL A 208 22.92 8.71 -1.72
N LEU A 209 21.67 8.24 -1.85
CA LEU A 209 20.79 8.67 -2.93
C LEU A 209 20.06 9.99 -2.62
N MET A 210 19.87 10.34 -1.34
CA MET A 210 19.17 11.57 -0.97
C MET A 210 19.80 12.83 -1.56
N PRO A 211 21.12 13.08 -1.44
CA PRO A 211 21.74 14.25 -2.06
C PRO A 211 21.61 14.30 -3.60
N LEU A 212 21.51 13.14 -4.26
CA LEU A 212 21.32 13.08 -5.71
C LEU A 212 19.89 13.51 -6.10
N PHE A 213 18.88 13.12 -5.32
CA PHE A 213 17.49 13.53 -5.57
C PHE A 213 17.22 14.96 -5.11
N ASP A 214 17.85 15.44 -4.01
CA ASP A 214 17.81 16.85 -3.63
C ASP A 214 18.51 17.72 -4.71
N PHE A 215 19.65 17.28 -5.27
CA PHE A 215 20.31 17.95 -6.39
C PHE A 215 19.41 18.04 -7.64
N ALA A 216 18.60 17.03 -7.91
CA ALA A 216 17.64 17.06 -9.02
C ALA A 216 16.52 18.11 -8.81
N ILE A 217 16.33 18.59 -7.59
CA ILE A 217 15.37 19.65 -7.25
C ILE A 217 16.03 21.01 -7.17
N THR A 218 17.17 21.10 -6.48
CA THR A 218 17.76 22.40 -6.06
C THR A 218 19.02 22.77 -6.83
N HIS A 219 19.54 21.85 -7.66
CA HIS A 219 20.85 21.94 -8.32
C HIS A 219 22.03 22.14 -7.35
N GLU A 220 21.82 21.88 -6.05
CA GLU A 220 22.83 21.95 -5.00
C GLU A 220 22.91 20.64 -4.21
N PHE A 221 24.13 20.21 -3.86
CA PHE A 221 24.34 19.06 -2.99
C PHE A 221 24.14 19.44 -1.53
N GLN A 222 23.09 18.93 -0.92
CA GLN A 222 22.81 19.13 0.49
C GLN A 222 23.45 18.05 1.37
N ASN A 223 23.89 18.43 2.58
CA ASN A 223 24.41 17.45 3.54
C ASN A 223 23.28 16.52 4.02
N PRO A 224 23.36 15.20 3.79
CA PRO A 224 22.26 14.28 4.11
C PRO A 224 21.94 14.24 5.61
N ILE A 225 22.91 14.41 6.50
CA ILE A 225 22.67 14.40 7.96
C ILE A 225 21.89 15.65 8.37
N MET A 226 22.25 16.81 7.84
CA MET A 226 21.50 18.06 8.12
C MET A 226 20.08 17.98 7.54
N ARG A 227 19.95 17.41 6.35
CA ARG A 227 18.67 17.22 5.67
C ARG A 227 17.74 16.29 6.46
N ILE A 228 18.26 15.17 7.00
CA ILE A 228 17.52 14.26 7.87
C ILE A 228 17.05 14.99 9.13
N LYS A 229 17.94 15.76 9.77
CA LYS A 229 17.61 16.54 10.97
C LYS A 229 16.48 17.54 10.70
N GLU A 230 16.55 18.26 9.60
CA GLU A 230 15.50 19.19 9.16
C GLU A 230 14.15 18.48 8.97
N MET A 231 14.13 17.40 8.18
CA MET A 231 12.91 16.61 7.95
C MET A 231 12.29 16.12 9.26
N LEU A 232 13.09 15.59 10.18
CA LEU A 232 12.60 15.10 11.46
C LEU A 232 12.08 16.23 12.34
N THR A 233 12.79 17.37 12.41
CA THR A 233 12.36 18.54 13.20
C THR A 233 11.03 19.09 12.70
N LEU A 234 10.91 19.31 11.38
CA LEU A 234 9.68 19.82 10.78
C LEU A 234 8.52 18.81 10.90
N SER A 235 8.81 17.52 10.68
CA SER A 235 7.80 16.47 10.81
C SER A 235 7.28 16.33 12.24
N SER A 236 8.09 16.56 13.27
CA SER A 236 7.69 16.48 14.69
C SER A 236 6.90 17.66 15.18
N SER A 237 6.81 18.77 14.43
CA SER A 237 6.10 19.97 14.84
C SER A 237 4.57 19.83 14.80
N LEU A 238 4.03 18.87 14.05
CA LEU A 238 2.60 18.61 13.92
C LEU A 238 2.15 17.58 14.96
N THR A 239 1.60 18.05 16.07
CA THR A 239 1.13 17.20 17.18
C THR A 239 -0.38 17.31 17.36
N PHE A 240 -0.99 16.33 18.04
CA PHE A 240 -2.42 16.38 18.39
C PHE A 240 -2.76 17.59 19.27
N ASP A 241 -1.80 18.07 20.07
CA ASP A 241 -2.01 19.23 20.94
C ASP A 241 -2.09 20.54 20.18
N ASN A 242 -1.41 20.67 19.04
CA ASN A 242 -1.31 21.93 18.27
C ASN A 242 -2.05 21.93 16.93
N THR A 243 -2.70 20.82 16.57
CA THR A 243 -3.40 20.70 15.29
C THR A 243 -4.87 20.38 15.51
N THR A 244 -5.75 21.20 14.94
CA THR A 244 -7.19 20.95 14.90
C THR A 244 -7.61 20.61 13.46
N HIS A 245 -7.91 19.36 13.19
CA HIS A 245 -8.46 18.94 11.91
C HIS A 245 -9.51 17.85 12.16
N PRO A 246 -10.69 17.89 11.56
CA PRO A 246 -11.79 16.97 11.88
C PRO A 246 -11.50 15.50 11.60
N ALA A 247 -10.52 15.20 10.75
CA ALA A 247 -10.16 13.82 10.35
C ALA A 247 -8.94 13.27 11.11
N ILE A 248 -8.35 14.01 12.06
CA ILE A 248 -7.27 13.46 12.88
C ILE A 248 -7.80 12.33 13.76
N SER A 249 -7.02 11.27 13.89
CA SER A 249 -7.39 10.10 14.67
C SER A 249 -6.15 9.31 15.09
N ARG A 250 -6.24 8.69 16.27
CA ARG A 250 -5.16 7.88 16.83
C ARG A 250 -5.15 6.49 16.17
N PRO A 251 -3.99 5.83 16.03
CA PRO A 251 -3.88 4.53 15.36
C PRO A 251 -4.81 3.45 15.93
N TRP A 252 -4.99 3.38 17.26
CA TRP A 252 -5.88 2.38 17.86
C TRP A 252 -7.35 2.59 17.54
N GLU A 253 -7.77 3.83 17.25
CA GLU A 253 -9.14 4.13 16.87
C GLU A 253 -9.49 3.52 15.52
N TRP A 254 -8.53 3.32 14.60
CA TRP A 254 -8.76 2.75 13.27
C TRP A 254 -9.20 1.28 13.30
N ILE A 255 -8.93 0.57 14.39
CA ILE A 255 -9.40 -0.80 14.60
C ILE A 255 -10.70 -0.82 15.44
N LEU A 256 -10.78 0.07 16.45
CA LEU A 256 -11.90 0.08 17.40
C LEU A 256 -13.14 0.76 16.83
N ASN A 257 -12.94 1.76 15.98
CA ASN A 257 -14.01 2.54 15.36
C ASN A 257 -13.87 2.51 13.84
N TYR A 258 -15.00 2.47 13.14
CA TYR A 258 -15.01 2.67 11.71
C TYR A 258 -14.92 4.16 11.40
N ILE A 259 -13.80 4.60 10.80
CA ILE A 259 -13.52 6.02 10.55
C ILE A 259 -13.42 6.26 9.04
N PRO A 260 -14.49 6.76 8.39
CA PRO A 260 -14.42 7.28 7.02
C PRO A 260 -13.87 8.70 7.03
N MET A 261 -13.11 9.06 6.00
CA MET A 261 -12.54 10.39 5.78
C MET A 261 -12.94 10.89 4.39
N ALA A 262 -13.59 12.03 4.31
CA ALA A 262 -13.89 12.64 3.03
C ALA A 262 -12.59 13.19 2.40
N PHE A 263 -12.24 12.69 1.22
CA PHE A 263 -11.16 13.23 0.39
C PHE A 263 -11.70 14.35 -0.51
N TRP A 264 -12.95 14.20 -0.93
CA TRP A 264 -13.71 15.20 -1.70
C TRP A 264 -15.20 14.93 -1.59
N TYR A 265 -16.05 15.94 -1.79
CA TYR A 265 -17.49 15.82 -1.60
C TYR A 265 -18.26 15.59 -2.90
N THR A 266 -17.84 16.23 -4.00
CA THR A 266 -18.51 16.13 -5.31
C THR A 266 -17.47 16.11 -6.43
N PRO A 267 -17.22 14.97 -7.09
CA PRO A 267 -17.81 13.64 -6.82
C PRO A 267 -17.40 13.07 -5.46
N HIS A 268 -18.14 12.09 -4.99
CA HIS A 268 -17.92 11.49 -3.67
C HIS A 268 -16.64 10.66 -3.61
N TYR A 269 -15.63 11.17 -2.90
CA TYR A 269 -14.38 10.47 -2.59
C TYR A 269 -14.31 10.23 -1.08
N THR A 270 -14.61 9.02 -0.64
CA THR A 270 -14.50 8.65 0.78
C THR A 270 -13.41 7.62 0.98
N GLY A 271 -12.35 8.03 1.68
CA GLY A 271 -11.28 7.13 2.13
C GLY A 271 -11.67 6.41 3.42
N ALA A 272 -11.65 5.09 3.41
CA ALA A 272 -11.86 4.26 4.57
C ALA A 272 -11.20 2.89 4.36
N ILE A 273 -10.85 2.19 5.43
CA ILE A 273 -10.59 0.75 5.31
C ILE A 273 -11.89 0.11 4.83
N SER A 274 -11.87 -0.64 3.73
CA SER A 274 -13.09 -1.29 3.23
C SER A 274 -13.80 -2.05 4.35
N PRO A 275 -15.12 -1.85 4.59
CA PRO A 275 -15.83 -2.48 5.71
C PRO A 275 -15.68 -4.00 5.78
N SER A 276 -15.56 -4.64 4.61
CA SER A 276 -15.30 -6.07 4.46
C SER A 276 -13.90 -6.51 4.93
N VAL A 277 -12.93 -5.61 4.96
CA VAL A 277 -11.58 -5.82 5.50
C VAL A 277 -11.55 -5.41 6.96
N TRP A 278 -12.10 -4.23 7.28
CA TRP A 278 -12.13 -3.67 8.63
C TRP A 278 -12.77 -4.62 9.65
N GLY A 279 -13.95 -5.16 9.34
CA GLY A 279 -14.67 -6.08 10.24
C GLY A 279 -13.92 -7.39 10.52
N PHE A 280 -12.90 -7.71 9.73
CA PHE A 280 -12.10 -8.92 9.88
C PHE A 280 -10.66 -8.67 10.36
N ILE A 281 -10.28 -7.43 10.73
CA ILE A 281 -8.90 -7.13 11.18
C ILE A 281 -8.49 -8.07 12.32
N ILE A 282 -9.25 -8.10 13.42
CA ILE A 282 -8.91 -8.91 14.59
C ILE A 282 -8.91 -10.41 14.27
N PRO A 283 -10.00 -11.00 13.73
CA PRO A 283 -10.00 -12.44 13.43
C PRO A 283 -8.91 -12.84 12.43
N VAL A 284 -8.60 -12.02 11.44
CA VAL A 284 -7.56 -12.31 10.45
C VAL A 284 -6.17 -12.25 11.07
N VAL A 285 -5.89 -11.27 11.93
CA VAL A 285 -4.60 -11.19 12.63
C VAL A 285 -4.40 -12.42 13.53
N LEU A 286 -5.41 -12.81 14.30
CA LEU A 286 -5.36 -14.03 15.13
C LEU A 286 -5.18 -15.29 14.27
N TYR A 287 -5.84 -15.35 13.12
CA TYR A 287 -5.66 -16.45 12.17
C TYR A 287 -4.25 -16.49 11.59
N MET A 288 -3.66 -15.35 11.23
CA MET A 288 -2.27 -15.28 10.75
C MET A 288 -1.29 -15.73 11.82
N ILE A 289 -1.48 -15.33 13.09
CA ILE A 289 -0.68 -15.81 14.23
C ILE A 289 -0.80 -17.36 14.35
N TYR A 290 -2.02 -17.89 14.32
CA TYR A 290 -2.23 -19.34 14.35
C TYR A 290 -1.50 -20.04 13.21
N LYS A 291 -1.59 -19.52 11.99
CA LYS A 291 -0.90 -20.08 10.81
C LYS A 291 0.63 -19.99 10.94
N ALA A 292 1.15 -18.89 11.48
CA ALA A 292 2.58 -18.70 11.76
C ALA A 292 3.11 -19.75 12.76
N VAL A 293 2.41 -19.95 13.87
CA VAL A 293 2.75 -20.98 14.87
C VAL A 293 2.75 -22.39 14.26
N LYS A 294 1.83 -22.65 13.32
CA LYS A 294 1.79 -23.91 12.55
C LYS A 294 2.88 -23.99 11.47
N GLY A 295 3.72 -22.97 11.32
CA GLY A 295 4.84 -22.92 10.38
C GLY A 295 4.45 -22.54 8.95
N ASN A 296 3.35 -21.83 8.77
CA ASN A 296 2.96 -21.29 7.47
C ASN A 296 3.66 -19.93 7.25
N ASP A 297 4.51 -19.84 6.25
CA ASP A 297 5.31 -18.66 5.94
C ASP A 297 4.44 -17.45 5.56
N ALA A 298 3.34 -17.65 4.83
CA ALA A 298 2.44 -16.56 4.47
C ALA A 298 1.71 -15.98 5.68
N GLY A 299 1.30 -16.82 6.63
CA GLY A 299 0.74 -16.39 7.90
C GLY A 299 1.76 -15.61 8.74
N LEU A 300 3.00 -16.11 8.80
CA LEU A 300 4.09 -15.43 9.51
C LEU A 300 4.41 -14.07 8.89
N PHE A 301 4.59 -14.00 7.56
CA PHE A 301 4.90 -12.75 6.87
C PHE A 301 3.77 -11.74 6.96
N GLY A 302 2.52 -12.18 6.80
CA GLY A 302 1.34 -11.31 6.94
C GLY A 302 1.24 -10.72 8.35
N PHE A 303 1.42 -11.54 9.41
CA PHE A 303 1.45 -11.03 10.77
C PHE A 303 2.63 -10.09 11.03
N ALA A 304 3.83 -10.44 10.57
CA ALA A 304 5.02 -9.61 10.72
C ALA A 304 4.84 -8.25 10.01
N TRP A 305 4.21 -8.26 8.83
CA TRP A 305 3.88 -7.04 8.10
C TRP A 305 2.86 -6.18 8.86
N PHE A 306 1.77 -6.77 9.34
CA PHE A 306 0.79 -6.06 10.18
C PHE A 306 1.45 -5.47 11.44
N PHE A 307 2.30 -6.25 12.11
CA PHE A 307 3.04 -5.79 13.29
C PHE A 307 3.92 -4.57 12.97
N GLY A 308 4.75 -4.66 11.92
CA GLY A 308 5.71 -3.62 11.58
C GLY A 308 5.07 -2.32 11.10
N THR A 309 4.05 -2.41 10.25
CA THR A 309 3.44 -1.21 9.65
C THR A 309 2.30 -0.62 10.46
N PHE A 310 1.72 -1.37 11.40
CA PHE A 310 0.62 -0.88 12.22
C PHE A 310 0.90 -0.94 13.73
N LEU A 311 1.20 -2.12 14.32
CA LEU A 311 1.33 -2.21 15.77
C LEU A 311 2.49 -1.38 16.30
N LEU A 312 3.60 -1.27 15.57
CA LEU A 312 4.72 -0.38 15.94
C LEU A 312 4.36 1.10 15.81
N TRP A 313 3.37 1.45 14.98
CA TRP A 313 2.91 2.83 14.88
C TRP A 313 2.22 3.32 16.15
N ILE A 314 1.58 2.43 16.91
CA ILE A 314 0.92 2.78 18.19
C ILE A 314 1.91 3.39 19.21
N PRO A 315 2.99 2.70 19.64
CA PRO A 315 3.94 3.30 20.55
C PRO A 315 4.66 4.53 19.96
N ILE A 316 4.91 4.57 18.66
CA ILE A 316 5.46 5.76 17.99
C ILE A 316 4.50 6.95 18.12
N SER A 317 3.21 6.76 17.84
CA SER A 317 2.19 7.80 17.99
C SER A 317 2.06 8.30 19.42
N ILE A 318 2.16 7.41 20.40
CA ILE A 318 2.15 7.79 21.83
C ILE A 318 3.39 8.59 22.19
N ALA A 319 4.58 8.15 21.77
CA ALA A 319 5.84 8.78 22.11
C ALA A 319 6.07 10.13 21.44
N THR A 320 5.57 10.31 20.22
CA THR A 320 5.80 11.52 19.41
C THR A 320 4.64 12.50 19.45
N ASP A 321 3.48 12.07 19.91
CA ASP A 321 2.18 12.79 19.84
C ASP A 321 1.83 13.28 18.42
N ARG A 322 2.49 12.75 17.40
CA ARG A 322 2.34 13.19 16.02
C ARG A 322 0.92 12.94 15.50
N VAL A 323 0.35 13.95 14.85
CA VAL A 323 -0.91 13.85 14.13
C VAL A 323 -0.87 12.70 13.12
N SER A 324 -1.94 11.94 13.12
CA SER A 324 -2.16 10.84 12.18
C SER A 324 -3.59 10.82 11.65
N PHE A 325 -3.75 10.17 10.50
CA PHE A 325 -5.01 10.04 9.78
C PHE A 325 -5.25 8.58 9.43
N VAL A 326 -6.49 8.18 9.30
CA VAL A 326 -6.85 6.78 9.02
C VAL A 326 -6.17 6.21 7.75
N PHE A 327 -5.86 7.03 6.75
CA PHE A 327 -5.16 6.56 5.56
C PHE A 327 -3.70 6.15 5.81
N TYR A 328 -3.11 6.46 6.97
CA TYR A 328 -1.82 5.90 7.38
C TYR A 328 -1.89 4.37 7.62
N PHE A 329 -3.10 3.80 7.64
CA PHE A 329 -3.30 2.36 7.66
C PHE A 329 -3.04 1.69 6.30
N TYR A 330 -3.02 2.44 5.20
CA TYR A 330 -2.85 1.92 3.84
C TYR A 330 -1.67 0.95 3.67
N PRO A 331 -0.44 1.21 4.17
CA PRO A 331 0.68 0.27 4.04
C PRO A 331 0.43 -1.10 4.70
N THR A 332 -0.59 -1.22 5.53
CA THR A 332 -0.93 -2.44 6.29
C THR A 332 -1.96 -3.33 5.57
N ILE A 333 -2.70 -2.77 4.62
CA ILE A 333 -3.82 -3.44 3.92
C ILE A 333 -3.38 -4.77 3.30
N GLY A 334 -2.22 -4.80 2.66
CA GLY A 334 -1.70 -6.02 2.04
C GLY A 334 -1.54 -7.19 3.02
N ALA A 335 -1.13 -6.91 4.26
CA ALA A 335 -1.03 -7.93 5.31
C ALA A 335 -2.38 -8.61 5.59
N LEU A 336 -3.45 -7.81 5.70
CA LEU A 336 -4.80 -8.33 5.93
C LEU A 336 -5.32 -9.10 4.73
N CYS A 337 -5.05 -8.63 3.51
CA CYS A 337 -5.43 -9.33 2.29
C CYS A 337 -4.75 -10.70 2.15
N ILE A 338 -3.48 -10.86 2.59
CA ILE A 338 -2.82 -12.17 2.69
C ILE A 338 -3.61 -13.08 3.64
N GLY A 339 -3.93 -12.61 4.83
CA GLY A 339 -4.66 -13.39 5.82
C GLY A 339 -6.07 -13.79 5.36
N LEU A 340 -6.82 -12.85 4.76
CA LEU A 340 -8.12 -13.11 4.16
C LEU A 340 -8.04 -14.11 3.00
N GLY A 341 -7.07 -13.95 2.10
CA GLY A 341 -6.84 -14.86 0.98
C GLY A 341 -6.56 -16.30 1.44
N LEU A 342 -5.75 -16.46 2.48
CA LEU A 342 -5.48 -17.76 3.12
C LEU A 342 -6.75 -18.33 3.77
N GLY A 343 -7.47 -17.52 4.56
CA GLY A 343 -8.65 -17.96 5.29
C GLY A 343 -9.80 -18.37 4.38
N LEU A 344 -10.13 -17.52 3.39
CA LEU A 344 -11.18 -17.81 2.41
C LEU A 344 -10.84 -19.04 1.56
N ASN A 345 -9.59 -19.16 1.11
CA ASN A 345 -9.16 -20.34 0.39
C ASN A 345 -9.29 -21.62 1.24
N GLN A 346 -8.88 -21.59 2.50
CA GLN A 346 -9.03 -22.73 3.41
C GLN A 346 -10.50 -23.07 3.67
N ALA A 347 -11.36 -22.07 3.83
CA ALA A 347 -12.80 -22.27 3.99
C ALA A 347 -13.41 -22.94 2.74
N MET A 348 -13.00 -22.54 1.52
CA MET A 348 -13.43 -23.16 0.27
C MET A 348 -12.95 -24.61 0.16
N GLU A 349 -11.70 -24.89 0.55
CA GLU A 349 -11.16 -26.26 0.57
C GLU A 349 -11.91 -27.15 1.55
N TRP A 350 -12.11 -26.66 2.76
CA TRP A 350 -12.91 -27.37 3.76
C TRP A 350 -14.33 -27.63 3.28
N ALA A 351 -15.03 -26.61 2.74
CA ALA A 351 -16.37 -26.77 2.22
C ALA A 351 -16.45 -27.82 1.09
N SER A 352 -15.41 -27.91 0.26
CA SER A 352 -15.37 -28.86 -0.83
C SER A 352 -15.24 -30.32 -0.38
N SER A 353 -14.72 -30.56 0.83
CA SER A 353 -14.61 -31.90 1.45
C SER A 353 -15.83 -32.30 2.24
N GLN A 354 -16.81 -31.38 2.44
CA GLN A 354 -17.97 -31.63 3.28
C GLN A 354 -19.18 -32.14 2.49
N THR A 355 -20.18 -32.63 3.24
CA THR A 355 -21.51 -32.95 2.70
C THR A 355 -22.17 -31.71 2.13
N ARG A 356 -23.12 -31.89 1.22
CA ARG A 356 -23.88 -30.78 0.59
C ARG A 356 -24.50 -29.83 1.62
N LYS A 357 -25.01 -30.38 2.72
CA LYS A 357 -25.65 -29.59 3.81
C LYS A 357 -24.69 -28.65 4.52
N ALA A 358 -23.44 -29.03 4.74
CA ALA A 358 -22.41 -28.20 5.34
C ALA A 358 -21.69 -27.29 4.31
N LYS A 359 -21.56 -27.74 3.07
CA LYS A 359 -20.94 -26.99 1.98
C LYS A 359 -21.72 -25.73 1.62
N ILE A 360 -23.05 -25.84 1.48
CA ILE A 360 -23.88 -24.72 1.00
C ILE A 360 -23.77 -23.47 1.88
N PRO A 361 -23.94 -23.51 3.21
CA PRO A 361 -23.88 -22.30 4.03
C PRO A 361 -22.50 -21.64 4.02
N VAL A 362 -21.41 -22.41 3.97
CA VAL A 362 -20.05 -21.86 3.90
C VAL A 362 -19.82 -21.16 2.56
N MET A 363 -20.21 -21.81 1.46
CA MET A 363 -20.07 -21.18 0.13
C MET A 363 -20.96 -19.95 -0.02
N ALA A 364 -22.17 -19.97 0.54
CA ALA A 364 -23.06 -18.81 0.59
C ALA A 364 -22.43 -17.66 1.38
N GLY A 365 -21.84 -17.93 2.56
CA GLY A 365 -21.12 -16.93 3.35
C GLY A 365 -19.94 -16.31 2.59
N ILE A 366 -19.17 -17.11 1.86
CA ILE A 366 -18.07 -16.62 1.01
C ILE A 366 -18.60 -15.72 -0.12
N VAL A 367 -19.67 -16.11 -0.78
CA VAL A 367 -20.31 -15.29 -1.83
C VAL A 367 -20.81 -13.96 -1.25
N VAL A 368 -21.48 -13.99 -0.11
CA VAL A 368 -21.94 -12.78 0.60
C VAL A 368 -20.77 -11.88 0.95
N PHE A 369 -19.66 -12.44 1.42
CA PHE A 369 -18.45 -11.67 1.72
C PHE A 369 -17.92 -10.93 0.48
N PHE A 370 -17.82 -11.62 -0.67
CA PHE A 370 -17.35 -10.98 -1.92
C PHE A 370 -18.33 -9.92 -2.43
N LEU A 371 -19.64 -10.19 -2.37
CA LEU A 371 -20.65 -9.20 -2.73
C LEU A 371 -20.59 -7.97 -1.83
N PHE A 372 -20.39 -8.17 -0.53
CA PHE A 372 -20.21 -7.07 0.43
C PHE A 372 -18.93 -6.27 0.16
N HIS A 373 -17.83 -6.94 -0.21
CA HIS A 373 -16.58 -6.27 -0.57
C HIS A 373 -16.75 -5.40 -1.83
N ILE A 374 -17.38 -5.95 -2.87
CA ILE A 374 -17.66 -5.20 -4.11
C ILE A 374 -18.63 -4.04 -3.82
N ALA A 375 -19.71 -4.27 -3.06
CA ALA A 375 -20.66 -3.22 -2.71
C ALA A 375 -19.99 -2.10 -1.91
N SER A 376 -19.12 -2.43 -0.95
CA SER A 376 -18.33 -1.46 -0.18
C SER A 376 -17.45 -0.62 -1.11
N PHE A 377 -16.77 -1.26 -2.06
CA PHE A 377 -15.95 -0.57 -3.05
C PHE A 377 -16.77 0.39 -3.91
N ILE A 378 -17.92 -0.06 -4.43
CA ILE A 378 -18.82 0.76 -5.26
C ILE A 378 -19.30 2.00 -4.49
N VAL A 379 -19.67 1.84 -3.22
CA VAL A 379 -20.21 2.92 -2.39
C VAL A 379 -19.13 3.95 -2.00
N LEU A 380 -17.92 3.50 -1.74
CA LEU A 380 -16.85 4.35 -1.23
C LEU A 380 -16.04 5.04 -2.34
N THR A 381 -16.08 4.53 -3.59
CA THR A 381 -15.27 5.07 -4.69
C THR A 381 -16.10 5.93 -5.65
N PRO A 382 -15.49 6.94 -6.27
CA PRO A 382 -16.18 7.85 -7.21
C PRO A 382 -16.43 7.25 -8.60
N VAL A 383 -16.04 6.00 -8.84
CA VAL A 383 -16.12 5.36 -10.16
C VAL A 383 -17.58 5.22 -10.62
N PHE A 384 -18.47 4.89 -9.70
CA PHE A 384 -19.87 4.56 -9.98
C PHE A 384 -20.85 5.64 -9.50
N ILE A 385 -20.48 6.43 -8.49
CA ILE A 385 -21.30 7.49 -7.91
C ILE A 385 -20.63 8.83 -8.25
N ARG A 386 -21.16 9.51 -9.25
CA ARG A 386 -20.60 10.77 -9.80
C ARG A 386 -21.39 12.02 -9.38
N SER A 387 -22.39 11.89 -8.54
CA SER A 387 -23.24 12.99 -8.05
C SER A 387 -22.80 13.49 -6.70
#